data_f1a37b9844cc55640c3e2a583fa8e63b
#
_entry.id   f1a37b9844cc55640c3e2a583fa8e63b
#
_cell.length_a   1.000
_cell.length_b   1.000
_cell.length_c   1.000
_cell.angle_alpha   90.00
_cell.angle_beta   90.00
_cell.angle_gamma   90.00
#
_symmetry.space_group_name_H-M   'P 1'
#
loop_
_entity.id
_entity.type
_entity.pdbx_description
1 polymer ?
#
loop_
_entity_poly.entity_id
_entity_poly.type
_entity_poly.pdbx_seq_one_letter_code
_entity_poly.pdbx_strand_id
1 'polypeptide(L)'
;MVLATSPVTPPTSPNITTKHSSTSFLPAQSSGLNGALQWLASNQSSSGSYGDYREHWAASAAYALWLNNSSSAKAELSYSYLAKQLNGSSTWFWGTYGEADVPGAVLLSIASSSHLGLVNTTAATAELLQFQQSTGGFKGYYDPNQAQTVTSSVDTDMALLGLINSNSIPIQNRIFAVRYLLSLQNADGSFNLTSSSSFDPIYSLAPDPISITSLTLLALRSEGFTADNPTISNALKFLSKSAAAYFDENGHVYSVAMSALAFKAYDQPDSTINATLYIFSQQNSDGGFSDSSRSTSYPESNALDTGWASIALETQSSEEGGAPSTINSPPVASFSFTPQAPTVGVTIRFNASMSHDFDADQLSYIWTFGDGSSAEGVNPTHAYAEAGNFTVTLTTLDSGTNPGPLSDTRSLAITIRQTTVQNSSTLLISTALLWIVAGTIGGLAIIGIAFYLGRRSARSSTVHRA
;
A
#
# COMPACT_ATOMS: atom_id res chain seq x y z
N MET A 1 3.27 51.47 -41.85
CA MET A 1 4.52 50.95 -41.28
C MET A 1 4.15 49.80 -40.36
N VAL A 2 4.10 48.61 -40.91
CA VAL A 2 3.68 47.40 -40.22
C VAL A 2 4.94 46.73 -39.69
N LEU A 3 5.09 46.64 -38.37
CA LEU A 3 6.18 45.95 -37.74
C LEU A 3 5.86 44.43 -37.73
N ALA A 4 6.64 43.66 -38.46
CA ALA A 4 6.61 42.21 -38.47
C ALA A 4 7.19 41.70 -37.12
N THR A 5 6.41 40.94 -36.39
CA THR A 5 6.89 40.17 -35.24
C THR A 5 7.42 38.82 -35.77
N SER A 6 8.69 38.60 -35.55
CA SER A 6 9.34 37.29 -35.83
C SER A 6 8.81 36.21 -34.88
N PRO A 7 8.59 34.97 -35.33
CA PRO A 7 8.18 33.89 -34.47
C PRO A 7 9.35 33.47 -33.57
N VAL A 8 9.08 33.43 -32.25
CA VAL A 8 9.97 32.86 -31.23
C VAL A 8 9.93 31.34 -31.41
N THR A 9 11.04 30.75 -31.84
CA THR A 9 11.24 29.31 -31.81
C THR A 9 11.33 28.81 -30.39
N PRO A 10 10.59 27.75 -30.00
CA PRO A 10 10.75 27.15 -28.69
C PRO A 10 12.17 26.55 -28.56
N PRO A 11 12.74 26.53 -27.33
CA PRO A 11 14.05 25.97 -27.11
C PRO A 11 14.04 24.46 -27.41
N THR A 12 14.96 24.03 -28.26
CA THR A 12 15.22 22.62 -28.53
C THR A 12 15.63 21.94 -27.24
N SER A 13 14.85 20.94 -26.80
CA SER A 13 15.22 20.02 -25.74
C SER A 13 16.59 19.40 -26.01
N PRO A 14 17.50 19.31 -25.03
CA PRO A 14 18.75 18.62 -25.22
C PRO A 14 18.47 17.14 -25.52
N ASN A 15 18.89 16.69 -26.67
CA ASN A 15 18.94 15.28 -27.03
C ASN A 15 19.93 14.58 -26.09
N ILE A 16 19.45 14.07 -24.96
CA ILE A 16 20.19 13.12 -24.14
C ILE A 16 20.04 11.75 -24.84
N THR A 17 20.87 11.53 -25.82
CA THR A 17 21.20 10.18 -26.27
C THR A 17 22.03 9.53 -25.17
N THR A 18 21.39 9.07 -24.10
CA THR A 18 21.96 8.03 -23.28
C THR A 18 22.04 6.79 -24.17
N LYS A 19 23.24 6.50 -24.62
CA LYS A 19 23.57 5.14 -25.07
C LYS A 19 23.30 4.23 -23.85
N HIS A 20 22.11 3.68 -23.75
CA HIS A 20 21.90 2.46 -23.03
C HIS A 20 22.77 1.42 -23.75
N SER A 21 23.93 1.10 -23.17
CA SER A 21 24.63 -0.11 -23.53
C SER A 21 23.63 -1.22 -23.23
N SER A 22 23.13 -1.87 -24.28
CA SER A 22 22.45 -3.16 -24.14
C SER A 22 23.43 -4.05 -23.38
N THR A 23 23.21 -4.22 -22.08
CA THR A 23 23.87 -5.27 -21.32
C THR A 23 23.34 -6.57 -21.91
N SER A 24 24.10 -7.11 -22.86
CA SER A 24 23.86 -8.46 -23.33
C SER A 24 23.89 -9.37 -22.12
N PHE A 25 22.81 -10.11 -21.89
CA PHE A 25 22.74 -11.13 -20.87
C PHE A 25 24.02 -11.99 -20.93
N LEU A 26 24.63 -12.18 -19.77
CA LEU A 26 25.71 -13.15 -19.66
C LEU A 26 25.17 -14.53 -20.09
N PRO A 27 25.93 -15.36 -20.80
CA PRO A 27 25.48 -16.69 -21.27
C PRO A 27 24.92 -17.58 -20.14
N ALA A 28 25.40 -17.42 -18.91
CA ALA A 28 24.89 -18.11 -17.72
C ALA A 28 23.45 -17.70 -17.35
N GLN A 29 23.07 -16.45 -17.58
CA GLN A 29 21.73 -15.96 -17.28
C GLN A 29 20.68 -16.50 -18.25
N SER A 30 21.03 -16.58 -19.55
CA SER A 30 20.14 -17.20 -20.53
C SER A 30 19.95 -18.69 -20.28
N SER A 31 20.96 -19.41 -19.78
CA SER A 31 20.84 -20.83 -19.42
C SER A 31 19.95 -21.04 -18.20
N GLY A 32 20.00 -20.15 -17.21
CA GLY A 32 19.16 -20.20 -16.00
C GLY A 32 17.68 -20.01 -16.32
N LEU A 33 17.34 -18.96 -17.07
CA LEU A 33 15.96 -18.72 -17.50
C LEU A 33 15.43 -19.91 -18.32
N ASN A 34 16.21 -20.41 -19.29
CA ASN A 34 15.84 -21.58 -20.09
C ASN A 34 15.59 -22.81 -19.22
N GLY A 35 16.40 -23.03 -18.16
CA GLY A 35 16.20 -24.10 -17.18
C GLY A 35 14.85 -23.99 -16.48
N ALA A 36 14.48 -22.80 -16.01
CA ALA A 36 13.21 -22.54 -15.36
C ALA A 36 12.01 -22.77 -16.27
N LEU A 37 12.07 -22.28 -17.50
CA LEU A 37 11.01 -22.46 -18.50
C LEU A 37 10.87 -23.95 -18.91
N GLN A 38 11.98 -24.65 -19.01
CA GLN A 38 11.99 -26.10 -19.25
C GLN A 38 11.36 -26.86 -18.07
N TRP A 39 11.69 -26.47 -16.84
CA TRP A 39 11.11 -27.03 -15.64
C TRP A 39 9.58 -26.85 -15.64
N LEU A 40 9.08 -25.63 -15.88
CA LEU A 40 7.64 -25.33 -16.01
C LEU A 40 6.99 -26.21 -17.08
N ALA A 41 7.58 -26.30 -18.28
CA ALA A 41 7.03 -27.08 -19.38
C ALA A 41 6.99 -28.60 -19.06
N SER A 42 7.94 -29.10 -18.30
CA SER A 42 8.07 -30.52 -17.97
C SER A 42 7.17 -30.94 -16.80
N ASN A 43 6.90 -30.05 -15.86
CA ASN A 43 6.10 -30.31 -14.65
C ASN A 43 4.62 -29.95 -14.82
N GLN A 44 4.22 -29.47 -16.01
CA GLN A 44 2.82 -29.23 -16.34
C GLN A 44 2.05 -30.56 -16.50
N SER A 45 0.89 -30.66 -15.87
CA SER A 45 -0.03 -31.78 -16.07
C SER A 45 -0.59 -31.82 -17.49
N SER A 46 -1.16 -32.95 -17.90
CA SER A 46 -1.85 -33.09 -19.19
C SER A 46 -3.09 -32.19 -19.33
N SER A 47 -3.64 -31.67 -18.23
CA SER A 47 -4.73 -30.71 -18.24
C SER A 47 -4.29 -29.25 -18.32
N GLY A 48 -3.00 -28.96 -18.12
CA GLY A 48 -2.45 -27.60 -18.04
C GLY A 48 -2.30 -27.04 -16.63
N SER A 49 -2.68 -27.82 -15.59
CA SER A 49 -2.52 -27.43 -14.18
C SER A 49 -1.11 -27.73 -13.65
N TYR A 50 -0.83 -27.18 -12.46
CA TYR A 50 0.37 -27.44 -11.69
C TYR A 50 0.00 -27.73 -10.23
N GLY A 51 0.50 -28.83 -9.65
CA GLY A 51 0.35 -29.15 -8.24
C GLY A 51 -1.07 -29.06 -7.69
N ASP A 52 -1.18 -28.81 -6.38
CA ASP A 52 -2.44 -28.75 -5.64
C ASP A 52 -3.08 -27.33 -5.64
N TYR A 53 -2.27 -26.29 -5.75
CA TYR A 53 -2.71 -24.86 -5.84
C TYR A 53 -2.87 -24.44 -7.31
N ARG A 54 -3.83 -25.03 -7.95
CA ARG A 54 -3.94 -25.22 -9.39
C ARG A 54 -4.00 -23.95 -10.21
N GLU A 55 -4.86 -22.98 -9.78
CA GLU A 55 -5.17 -21.79 -10.59
C GLU A 55 -4.06 -20.75 -10.50
N HIS A 56 -3.63 -20.39 -9.29
CA HIS A 56 -2.60 -19.38 -9.08
C HIS A 56 -1.26 -19.82 -9.68
N TRP A 57 -0.87 -21.08 -9.46
CA TRP A 57 0.37 -21.63 -10.02
C TRP A 57 0.34 -21.75 -11.54
N ALA A 58 -0.82 -22.16 -12.08
CA ALA A 58 -1.01 -22.21 -13.52
C ALA A 58 -1.00 -20.82 -14.16
N ALA A 59 -1.50 -19.79 -13.46
CA ALA A 59 -1.51 -18.42 -13.96
C ALA A 59 -0.10 -17.84 -14.12
N SER A 60 0.76 -17.94 -13.09
CA SER A 60 2.14 -17.46 -13.18
C SER A 60 2.97 -18.26 -14.18
N ALA A 61 2.85 -19.59 -14.18
CA ALA A 61 3.54 -20.47 -15.13
C ALA A 61 3.13 -20.20 -16.58
N ALA A 62 1.82 -20.04 -16.85
CA ALA A 62 1.32 -19.73 -18.18
C ALA A 62 1.88 -18.41 -18.69
N TYR A 63 1.89 -17.38 -17.85
CA TYR A 63 2.39 -16.06 -18.22
C TYR A 63 3.90 -16.07 -18.48
N ALA A 64 4.69 -16.75 -17.65
CA ALA A 64 6.13 -16.93 -17.88
C ALA A 64 6.42 -17.63 -19.23
N LEU A 65 5.74 -18.75 -19.50
CA LEU A 65 5.90 -19.49 -20.77
C LEU A 65 5.46 -18.66 -21.98
N TRP A 66 4.41 -17.86 -21.85
CA TRP A 66 3.91 -16.99 -22.91
C TRP A 66 4.86 -15.81 -23.18
N LEU A 67 5.41 -15.17 -22.14
CA LEU A 67 6.38 -14.08 -22.26
C LEU A 67 7.60 -14.51 -23.08
N ASN A 68 8.12 -15.72 -22.79
CA ASN A 68 9.25 -16.27 -23.55
C ASN A 68 8.88 -16.65 -24.99
N ASN A 69 7.69 -17.17 -25.21
CA ASN A 69 7.18 -17.54 -26.53
C ASN A 69 5.65 -17.41 -26.56
N SER A 70 5.15 -16.36 -27.19
CA SER A 70 3.71 -16.08 -27.31
C SER A 70 2.91 -17.16 -28.06
N SER A 71 3.58 -18.11 -28.72
CA SER A 71 2.97 -19.27 -29.37
C SER A 71 3.24 -20.59 -28.58
N SER A 72 3.55 -20.49 -27.29
CA SER A 72 3.84 -21.67 -26.47
C SER A 72 2.60 -22.54 -26.29
N ALA A 73 2.63 -23.76 -26.84
CA ALA A 73 1.55 -24.75 -26.67
C ALA A 73 1.32 -25.11 -25.19
N LYS A 74 2.35 -24.97 -24.34
CA LYS A 74 2.26 -25.19 -22.90
C LYS A 74 1.53 -24.04 -22.21
N ALA A 75 1.79 -22.80 -22.60
CA ALA A 75 1.03 -21.64 -22.14
C ALA A 75 -0.45 -21.78 -22.52
N GLU A 76 -0.75 -22.07 -23.80
CA GLU A 76 -2.10 -22.29 -24.29
C GLU A 76 -2.86 -23.38 -23.53
N LEU A 77 -2.18 -24.45 -23.16
CA LEU A 77 -2.78 -25.53 -22.37
C LEU A 77 -3.17 -25.06 -20.95
N SER A 78 -2.32 -24.24 -20.29
CA SER A 78 -2.67 -23.63 -18.99
C SER A 78 -3.78 -22.62 -19.13
N TYR A 79 -3.80 -21.76 -20.14
CA TYR A 79 -4.91 -20.83 -20.35
C TYR A 79 -6.23 -21.54 -20.63
N SER A 80 -6.20 -22.62 -21.40
CA SER A 80 -7.38 -23.48 -21.61
C SER A 80 -7.85 -24.15 -20.31
N TYR A 81 -6.95 -24.58 -19.45
CA TYR A 81 -7.25 -25.09 -18.12
C TYR A 81 -7.90 -24.01 -17.24
N LEU A 82 -7.29 -22.83 -17.14
CA LEU A 82 -7.81 -21.72 -16.33
C LEU A 82 -9.19 -21.27 -16.78
N ALA A 83 -9.43 -21.19 -18.10
CA ALA A 83 -10.76 -20.87 -18.64
C ALA A 83 -11.82 -21.90 -18.28
N LYS A 84 -11.45 -23.19 -18.23
CA LYS A 84 -12.38 -24.29 -17.85
C LYS A 84 -12.67 -24.33 -16.33
N GLN A 85 -11.78 -23.78 -15.50
CA GLN A 85 -12.00 -23.69 -14.05
C GLN A 85 -13.02 -22.62 -13.67
N LEU A 86 -13.38 -21.72 -14.58
CA LEU A 86 -14.54 -20.85 -14.43
C LEU A 86 -15.78 -21.72 -14.35
N ASN A 87 -16.20 -22.07 -13.13
CA ASN A 87 -17.45 -22.77 -12.88
C ASN A 87 -18.64 -21.93 -13.41
N GLY A 88 -19.84 -22.50 -13.42
CA GLY A 88 -21.04 -21.79 -13.82
C GLY A 88 -21.36 -20.51 -13.03
N SER A 89 -20.60 -20.22 -11.98
CA SER A 89 -20.58 -18.96 -11.22
C SER A 89 -19.64 -17.89 -11.82
N SER A 90 -18.82 -18.22 -12.79
CA SER A 90 -17.83 -17.32 -13.42
C SER A 90 -16.63 -16.95 -12.54
N THR A 91 -16.32 -17.69 -11.48
CA THR A 91 -15.21 -17.42 -10.59
C THR A 91 -14.20 -18.55 -10.48
N TRP A 92 -12.94 -18.17 -10.21
CA TRP A 92 -11.87 -19.06 -9.80
C TRP A 92 -11.80 -19.04 -8.28
N PHE A 93 -12.50 -19.95 -7.61
CA PHE A 93 -12.43 -20.09 -6.16
C PHE A 93 -11.42 -21.15 -5.74
N TRP A 94 -10.65 -20.82 -4.73
CA TRP A 94 -9.90 -21.79 -3.99
C TRP A 94 -10.57 -22.05 -2.63
N GLY A 95 -11.11 -23.27 -2.46
CA GLY A 95 -11.65 -23.73 -1.19
C GLY A 95 -12.93 -23.04 -0.72
N THR A 96 -13.20 -23.14 0.58
CA THR A 96 -14.44 -22.68 1.25
C THR A 96 -14.43 -21.17 1.55
N TYR A 97 -13.30 -20.48 1.41
CA TYR A 97 -13.13 -19.14 1.97
C TYR A 97 -13.30 -18.00 0.97
N GLY A 98 -13.20 -18.25 -0.32
CA GLY A 98 -13.32 -17.21 -1.36
C GLY A 98 -12.28 -16.10 -1.18
N GLU A 99 -11.24 -16.12 -1.98
CA GLU A 99 -10.10 -15.21 -1.93
C GLU A 99 -10.07 -14.38 -3.21
N ALA A 100 -9.74 -13.09 -3.12
CA ALA A 100 -9.70 -12.21 -4.29
C ALA A 100 -8.36 -12.26 -5.04
N ASP A 101 -7.28 -12.69 -4.39
CA ASP A 101 -5.94 -12.76 -4.97
C ASP A 101 -5.85 -13.80 -6.11
N VAL A 102 -6.44 -14.98 -5.94
CA VAL A 102 -6.41 -16.04 -6.96
C VAL A 102 -7.12 -15.62 -8.25
N PRO A 103 -8.41 -15.22 -8.24
CA PRO A 103 -9.07 -14.73 -9.45
C PRO A 103 -8.41 -13.47 -10.00
N GLY A 104 -7.87 -12.61 -9.16
CA GLY A 104 -7.08 -11.44 -9.57
C GLY A 104 -5.83 -11.82 -10.35
N ALA A 105 -5.03 -12.76 -9.84
CA ALA A 105 -3.82 -13.27 -10.50
C ALA A 105 -4.13 -13.97 -11.83
N VAL A 106 -5.21 -14.77 -11.88
CA VAL A 106 -5.65 -15.44 -13.10
C VAL A 106 -6.08 -14.42 -14.15
N LEU A 107 -6.88 -13.42 -13.76
CA LEU A 107 -7.34 -12.38 -14.67
C LEU A 107 -6.16 -11.53 -15.17
N LEU A 108 -5.20 -11.21 -14.31
CA LEU A 108 -3.95 -10.53 -14.68
C LEU A 108 -3.19 -11.31 -15.75
N SER A 109 -2.97 -12.61 -15.54
CA SER A 109 -2.24 -13.47 -16.48
C SER A 109 -2.93 -13.55 -17.84
N ILE A 110 -4.24 -13.77 -17.85
CA ILE A 110 -5.07 -13.86 -19.06
C ILE A 110 -5.08 -12.52 -19.82
N ALA A 111 -5.24 -11.41 -19.09
CA ALA A 111 -5.28 -10.08 -19.70
C ALA A 111 -3.92 -9.67 -20.29
N SER A 112 -2.85 -9.90 -19.54
CA SER A 112 -1.48 -9.54 -19.95
C SER A 112 -0.96 -10.37 -21.14
N SER A 113 -1.54 -11.55 -21.37
CA SER A 113 -1.18 -12.44 -22.47
C SER A 113 -2.17 -12.38 -23.66
N SER A 114 -3.07 -11.41 -23.70
CA SER A 114 -4.09 -11.24 -24.75
C SER A 114 -5.10 -12.39 -24.88
N HIS A 115 -5.34 -13.15 -23.82
CA HIS A 115 -6.27 -14.30 -23.79
C HIS A 115 -7.66 -13.96 -23.24
N LEU A 116 -8.03 -12.67 -23.12
CA LEU A 116 -9.33 -12.24 -22.59
C LEU A 116 -10.53 -12.85 -23.31
N GLY A 117 -10.38 -13.21 -24.59
CA GLY A 117 -11.43 -13.89 -25.36
C GLY A 117 -11.83 -15.28 -24.84
N LEU A 118 -11.03 -15.88 -23.94
CA LEU A 118 -11.31 -17.19 -23.34
C LEU A 118 -12.28 -17.12 -22.17
N VAL A 119 -12.55 -15.93 -21.61
CA VAL A 119 -13.32 -15.75 -20.38
C VAL A 119 -14.41 -14.70 -20.54
N ASN A 120 -15.49 -14.84 -19.79
CA ASN A 120 -16.48 -13.79 -19.64
C ASN A 120 -16.00 -12.74 -18.64
N THR A 121 -15.28 -11.72 -19.13
CA THR A 121 -14.70 -10.67 -18.29
C THR A 121 -15.73 -9.90 -17.48
N THR A 122 -16.93 -9.67 -18.01
CA THR A 122 -18.01 -8.99 -17.29
C THR A 122 -18.44 -9.79 -16.06
N ALA A 123 -18.63 -11.11 -16.22
CA ALA A 123 -18.99 -11.98 -15.12
C ALA A 123 -17.86 -12.11 -14.10
N ALA A 124 -16.62 -12.31 -14.55
CA ALA A 124 -15.45 -12.38 -13.68
C ALA A 124 -15.25 -11.09 -12.87
N THR A 125 -15.43 -9.92 -13.49
CA THR A 125 -15.41 -8.63 -12.83
C THR A 125 -16.49 -8.50 -11.76
N ALA A 126 -17.74 -8.84 -12.10
CA ALA A 126 -18.87 -8.73 -11.18
C ALA A 126 -18.65 -9.60 -9.92
N GLU A 127 -18.09 -10.78 -10.10
CA GLU A 127 -17.75 -11.68 -9.00
C GLU A 127 -16.58 -11.15 -8.16
N LEU A 128 -15.50 -10.72 -8.80
CA LEU A 128 -14.34 -10.19 -8.08
C LEU A 128 -14.71 -8.95 -7.25
N LEU A 129 -15.58 -8.09 -7.78
CA LEU A 129 -16.06 -6.90 -7.06
C LEU A 129 -16.93 -7.22 -5.82
N GLN A 130 -17.48 -8.44 -5.69
CA GLN A 130 -18.19 -8.85 -4.46
C GLN A 130 -17.25 -8.96 -3.25
N PHE A 131 -15.95 -9.15 -3.48
CA PHE A 131 -14.95 -9.17 -2.41
C PHE A 131 -14.56 -7.78 -1.93
N GLN A 132 -14.86 -6.71 -2.70
CA GLN A 132 -14.53 -5.35 -2.30
C GLN A 132 -15.39 -4.90 -1.12
N GLN A 133 -14.76 -4.42 -0.06
CA GLN A 133 -15.41 -3.98 1.17
C GLN A 133 -15.60 -2.46 1.17
N SER A 134 -16.40 -1.97 2.12
CA SER A 134 -16.64 -0.52 2.30
C SER A 134 -15.38 0.29 2.59
N THR A 135 -14.30 -0.35 3.04
CA THR A 135 -12.96 0.25 3.20
C THR A 135 -12.27 0.51 1.86
N GLY A 136 -12.75 -0.10 0.79
CA GLY A 136 -12.14 -0.06 -0.54
C GLY A 136 -11.27 -1.27 -0.87
N GLY A 137 -10.71 -1.94 0.13
CA GLY A 137 -9.89 -3.12 -0.08
C GLY A 137 -10.71 -4.37 -0.37
N PHE A 138 -10.05 -5.37 -0.92
CA PHE A 138 -10.62 -6.69 -1.21
C PHE A 138 -10.29 -7.67 -0.10
N LYS A 139 -11.25 -8.54 0.25
CA LYS A 139 -11.07 -9.58 1.25
C LYS A 139 -10.68 -10.90 0.61
N GLY A 140 -9.98 -11.72 1.37
CA GLY A 140 -9.62 -13.07 1.01
C GLY A 140 -8.72 -13.70 2.06
N TYR A 141 -7.90 -12.89 2.71
CA TYR A 141 -6.98 -13.36 3.72
C TYR A 141 -7.71 -13.84 4.98
N TYR A 142 -7.50 -15.09 5.38
CA TYR A 142 -8.16 -15.65 6.57
C TYR A 142 -7.48 -15.21 7.86
N ASP A 143 -8.21 -14.53 8.73
CA ASP A 143 -7.78 -14.19 10.07
C ASP A 143 -8.29 -15.24 11.08
N PRO A 144 -7.43 -16.11 11.61
CA PRO A 144 -7.84 -17.15 12.54
C PRO A 144 -8.32 -16.59 13.89
N ASN A 145 -7.90 -15.37 14.28
CA ASN A 145 -8.34 -14.74 15.52
C ASN A 145 -9.80 -14.28 15.43
N GLN A 146 -10.26 -13.94 14.23
CA GLN A 146 -11.62 -13.52 13.96
C GLN A 146 -12.47 -14.64 13.34
N ALA A 147 -11.86 -15.77 12.98
CA ALA A 147 -12.48 -16.89 12.27
C ALA A 147 -13.21 -16.47 10.98
N GLN A 148 -12.67 -15.48 10.26
CA GLN A 148 -13.24 -14.94 9.03
C GLN A 148 -12.15 -14.44 8.07
N THR A 149 -12.52 -14.25 6.80
CA THR A 149 -11.66 -13.56 5.84
C THR A 149 -11.68 -12.07 6.09
N VAL A 150 -10.51 -11.46 6.05
CA VAL A 150 -10.31 -10.01 6.22
C VAL A 150 -9.82 -9.37 4.93
N THR A 151 -9.91 -8.05 4.88
CA THR A 151 -9.37 -7.23 3.80
C THR A 151 -7.85 -7.20 3.90
N SER A 152 -7.18 -7.51 2.79
CA SER A 152 -5.71 -7.47 2.75
C SER A 152 -5.17 -6.64 1.58
N SER A 153 -3.91 -6.21 1.68
CA SER A 153 -3.21 -5.58 0.56
C SER A 153 -3.03 -6.55 -0.59
N VAL A 154 -2.62 -7.80 -0.33
CA VAL A 154 -2.36 -8.81 -1.37
C VAL A 154 -3.61 -9.10 -2.19
N ASP A 155 -4.76 -9.33 -1.54
CA ASP A 155 -6.03 -9.51 -2.24
C ASP A 155 -6.41 -8.27 -3.06
N THR A 156 -6.17 -7.08 -2.50
CA THR A 156 -6.46 -5.81 -3.16
C THR A 156 -5.53 -5.57 -4.34
N ASP A 157 -4.23 -5.83 -4.19
CA ASP A 157 -3.22 -5.66 -5.23
C ASP A 157 -3.49 -6.58 -6.42
N MET A 158 -3.74 -7.86 -6.17
CA MET A 158 -4.00 -8.83 -7.24
C MET A 158 -5.34 -8.58 -7.94
N ALA A 159 -6.40 -8.28 -7.16
CA ALA A 159 -7.70 -7.91 -7.74
C ALA A 159 -7.57 -6.66 -8.61
N LEU A 160 -6.90 -5.63 -8.12
CA LEU A 160 -6.70 -4.36 -8.83
C LEU A 160 -5.90 -4.56 -10.11
N LEU A 161 -4.77 -5.28 -10.06
CA LEU A 161 -3.95 -5.61 -11.22
C LEU A 161 -4.74 -6.39 -12.29
N GLY A 162 -5.49 -7.42 -11.88
CA GLY A 162 -6.31 -8.21 -12.80
C GLY A 162 -7.42 -7.38 -13.46
N LEU A 163 -8.11 -6.57 -12.67
CA LEU A 163 -9.23 -5.75 -13.14
C LEU A 163 -8.78 -4.57 -14.03
N ILE A 164 -7.62 -3.97 -13.75
CA ILE A 164 -7.04 -2.91 -14.59
C ILE A 164 -6.60 -3.49 -15.94
N ASN A 165 -5.79 -4.56 -15.91
CA ASN A 165 -5.27 -5.16 -17.14
C ASN A 165 -6.37 -5.72 -18.03
N SER A 166 -7.51 -6.14 -17.47
CA SER A 166 -8.70 -6.53 -18.24
C SER A 166 -9.58 -5.35 -18.65
N ASN A 167 -9.23 -4.13 -18.28
CA ASN A 167 -10.00 -2.90 -18.51
C ASN A 167 -11.47 -3.03 -18.07
N SER A 168 -11.69 -3.61 -16.91
CA SER A 168 -13.04 -3.99 -16.48
C SER A 168 -13.49 -3.39 -15.14
N ILE A 169 -12.58 -2.74 -14.38
CA ILE A 169 -12.89 -2.16 -13.09
C ILE A 169 -13.66 -0.84 -13.22
N PRO A 170 -14.83 -0.67 -12.55
CA PRO A 170 -15.49 0.63 -12.46
C PRO A 170 -14.63 1.64 -11.71
N ILE A 171 -14.61 2.88 -12.17
CA ILE A 171 -13.72 3.94 -11.64
C ILE A 171 -13.85 4.15 -10.11
N GLN A 172 -15.05 4.09 -9.56
CA GLN A 172 -15.24 4.26 -8.12
C GLN A 172 -14.63 3.12 -7.29
N ASN A 173 -14.74 1.89 -7.79
CA ASN A 173 -14.13 0.71 -7.15
C ASN A 173 -12.60 0.80 -7.19
N ARG A 174 -12.05 1.27 -8.30
CA ARG A 174 -10.64 1.55 -8.51
C ARG A 174 -10.13 2.58 -7.52
N ILE A 175 -10.78 3.75 -7.41
CA ILE A 175 -10.46 4.80 -6.46
C ILE A 175 -10.46 4.29 -5.00
N PHE A 176 -11.47 3.51 -4.63
CA PHE A 176 -11.57 2.95 -3.28
C PHE A 176 -10.43 1.97 -2.97
N ALA A 177 -10.07 1.09 -3.92
CA ALA A 177 -8.96 0.17 -3.77
C ALA A 177 -7.62 0.89 -3.56
N VAL A 178 -7.33 1.89 -4.39
CA VAL A 178 -6.12 2.71 -4.26
C VAL A 178 -6.07 3.43 -2.91
N ARG A 179 -7.16 4.05 -2.47
CA ARG A 179 -7.21 4.70 -1.15
C ARG A 179 -6.95 3.73 -0.01
N TYR A 180 -7.49 2.52 -0.11
CA TYR A 180 -7.20 1.48 0.87
C TYR A 180 -5.71 1.15 0.90
N LEU A 181 -5.08 0.86 -0.24
CA LEU A 181 -3.65 0.56 -0.32
C LEU A 181 -2.79 1.68 0.26
N LEU A 182 -3.04 2.93 -0.13
CA LEU A 182 -2.31 4.10 0.38
C LEU A 182 -2.44 4.25 1.91
N SER A 183 -3.57 3.83 2.50
CA SER A 183 -3.78 3.89 3.94
C SER A 183 -2.95 2.87 4.74
N LEU A 184 -2.35 1.89 4.07
CA LEU A 184 -1.56 0.83 4.68
C LEU A 184 -0.06 1.13 4.77
N GLN A 185 0.41 2.28 4.25
CA GLN A 185 1.83 2.61 4.29
C GLN A 185 2.31 2.97 5.68
N ASN A 186 3.40 2.35 6.10
CA ASN A 186 4.12 2.64 7.34
C ASN A 186 5.09 3.83 7.20
N ALA A 187 5.54 4.35 8.33
CA ALA A 187 6.51 5.45 8.36
C ALA A 187 7.88 5.10 7.76
N ASP A 188 8.25 3.83 7.72
CA ASP A 188 9.49 3.34 7.09
C ASP A 188 9.37 3.15 5.57
N GLY A 189 8.17 3.32 5.03
CA GLY A 189 7.85 3.16 3.61
C GLY A 189 7.27 1.80 3.22
N SER A 190 7.32 0.79 4.10
CA SER A 190 6.67 -0.51 3.86
C SER A 190 5.15 -0.40 3.83
N PHE A 191 4.48 -1.40 3.26
CA PHE A 191 3.03 -1.54 3.34
C PHE A 191 2.64 -2.72 4.24
N ASN A 192 1.56 -2.55 5.00
CA ASN A 192 1.01 -3.60 5.85
C ASN A 192 0.12 -4.56 5.04
N LEU A 193 0.04 -5.80 5.51
CA LEU A 193 -0.90 -6.78 4.96
C LEU A 193 -2.37 -6.37 5.20
N THR A 194 -2.67 -5.87 6.40
CA THR A 194 -4.01 -5.43 6.80
C THR A 194 -3.95 -4.10 7.55
N SER A 195 -5.09 -3.47 7.74
CA SER A 195 -5.21 -2.25 8.57
C SER A 195 -5.01 -2.51 10.07
N SER A 196 -4.96 -3.77 10.50
CA SER A 196 -4.70 -4.15 11.89
C SER A 196 -3.23 -4.46 12.08
N SER A 197 -2.51 -3.64 12.85
CA SER A 197 -1.11 -3.87 13.20
C SER A 197 -0.88 -5.10 14.11
N SER A 198 -1.97 -5.69 14.64
CA SER A 198 -1.94 -6.89 15.48
C SER A 198 -2.19 -8.19 14.69
N PHE A 199 -2.34 -8.09 13.38
CA PHE A 199 -2.51 -9.27 12.54
C PHE A 199 -1.17 -9.96 12.35
N ASP A 200 -0.99 -11.09 13.05
CA ASP A 200 0.13 -12.00 12.86
C ASP A 200 -0.40 -13.21 12.08
N PRO A 201 0.00 -13.39 10.82
CA PRO A 201 -0.43 -14.53 10.04
C PRO A 201 0.16 -15.80 10.64
N ILE A 202 -0.70 -16.67 11.18
CA ILE A 202 -0.33 -17.92 11.84
C ILE A 202 0.22 -18.95 10.84
N TYR A 203 0.02 -18.73 9.55
CA TYR A 203 0.47 -19.64 8.51
C TYR A 203 1.81 -19.21 7.92
N SER A 204 2.73 -20.16 7.83
CA SER A 204 4.06 -20.04 7.23
C SER A 204 4.09 -19.59 5.75
N LEU A 205 2.91 -19.39 5.15
CA LEU A 205 2.72 -18.85 3.79
C LEU A 205 2.43 -17.34 3.79
N ALA A 206 2.49 -16.69 4.94
CA ALA A 206 2.27 -15.25 5.02
C ALA A 206 3.28 -14.49 4.16
N PRO A 207 2.81 -13.57 3.33
CA PRO A 207 3.72 -12.72 2.57
C PRO A 207 4.50 -11.84 3.54
N ASP A 208 5.80 -11.72 3.30
CA ASP A 208 6.66 -10.84 4.08
C ASP A 208 6.50 -9.35 3.65
N PRO A 209 7.01 -8.40 4.44
CA PRO A 209 6.88 -6.98 4.11
C PRO A 209 7.48 -6.59 2.75
N ILE A 210 8.47 -7.33 2.24
CA ILE A 210 9.10 -7.07 0.94
C ILE A 210 8.14 -7.45 -0.18
N SER A 211 7.58 -8.66 -0.15
CA SER A 211 6.62 -9.10 -1.16
C SER A 211 5.33 -8.27 -1.16
N ILE A 212 4.81 -7.94 0.03
CA ILE A 212 3.65 -7.04 0.18
C ILE A 212 3.93 -5.68 -0.46
N THR A 213 5.03 -5.03 -0.06
CA THR A 213 5.38 -3.70 -0.57
C THR A 213 5.61 -3.71 -2.08
N SER A 214 6.23 -4.78 -2.59
CA SER A 214 6.47 -4.94 -4.02
C SER A 214 5.18 -5.07 -4.83
N LEU A 215 4.25 -5.91 -4.38
CA LEU A 215 2.94 -6.06 -5.01
C LEU A 215 2.15 -4.76 -5.02
N THR A 216 2.11 -4.07 -3.87
CA THR A 216 1.43 -2.76 -3.76
C THR A 216 2.07 -1.73 -4.71
N LEU A 217 3.40 -1.72 -4.83
CA LEU A 217 4.08 -0.87 -5.82
C LEU A 217 3.67 -1.21 -7.26
N LEU A 218 3.57 -2.49 -7.62
CA LEU A 218 3.11 -2.91 -8.95
C LEU A 218 1.67 -2.47 -9.22
N ALA A 219 0.78 -2.64 -8.23
CA ALA A 219 -0.60 -2.19 -8.32
C ALA A 219 -0.68 -0.66 -8.47
N LEU A 220 0.06 0.10 -7.66
CA LEU A 220 0.11 1.56 -7.77
C LEU A 220 0.78 2.03 -9.06
N ARG A 221 1.74 1.28 -9.62
CA ARG A 221 2.33 1.59 -10.93
C ARG A 221 1.32 1.47 -12.06
N SER A 222 0.48 0.44 -12.02
CA SER A 222 -0.61 0.27 -13.00
C SER A 222 -1.68 1.37 -12.90
N GLU A 223 -1.69 2.10 -11.78
CA GLU A 223 -2.53 3.26 -11.53
C GLU A 223 -1.85 4.61 -11.86
N GLY A 224 -0.71 4.58 -12.55
CA GLY A 224 0.01 5.77 -12.99
C GLY A 224 0.93 6.41 -11.95
N PHE A 225 1.07 5.85 -10.74
CA PHE A 225 2.01 6.39 -9.75
C PHE A 225 3.45 6.27 -10.26
N THR A 226 4.22 7.35 -10.14
CA THR A 226 5.60 7.47 -10.59
C THR A 226 6.58 7.52 -9.42
N ALA A 227 7.88 7.32 -9.66
CA ALA A 227 8.91 7.24 -8.62
C ALA A 227 9.09 8.55 -7.83
N ASP A 228 8.69 9.70 -8.38
CA ASP A 228 8.72 11.01 -7.73
C ASP A 228 7.58 11.23 -6.73
N ASN A 229 6.53 10.40 -6.76
CA ASN A 229 5.50 10.42 -5.72
C ASN A 229 6.12 10.03 -4.37
N PRO A 230 5.89 10.81 -3.29
CA PRO A 230 6.52 10.55 -1.97
C PRO A 230 6.25 9.17 -1.40
N THR A 231 5.03 8.65 -1.57
CA THR A 231 4.66 7.29 -1.14
C THR A 231 5.51 6.25 -1.86
N ILE A 232 5.61 6.36 -3.18
CA ILE A 232 6.39 5.45 -4.02
C ILE A 232 7.89 5.57 -3.68
N SER A 233 8.42 6.79 -3.62
CA SER A 233 9.83 7.04 -3.28
C SER A 233 10.21 6.42 -1.93
N ASN A 234 9.35 6.52 -0.92
CA ASN A 234 9.59 5.91 0.40
C ASN A 234 9.52 4.38 0.33
N ALA A 235 8.58 3.81 -0.41
CA ALA A 235 8.48 2.37 -0.59
C ALA A 235 9.67 1.80 -1.36
N LEU A 236 10.16 2.48 -2.40
CA LEU A 236 11.37 2.07 -3.13
C LEU A 236 12.63 2.11 -2.24
N LYS A 237 12.75 3.12 -1.37
CA LYS A 237 13.85 3.18 -0.37
C LYS A 237 13.78 2.02 0.62
N PHE A 238 12.57 1.71 1.11
CA PHE A 238 12.36 0.55 1.97
C PHE A 238 12.78 -0.73 1.25
N LEU A 239 12.29 -0.97 0.03
CA LEU A 239 12.62 -2.17 -0.74
C LEU A 239 14.11 -2.30 -1.01
N SER A 240 14.78 -1.24 -1.49
CA SER A 240 16.21 -1.28 -1.79
C SER A 240 17.04 -1.66 -0.58
N LYS A 241 16.67 -1.15 0.61
CA LYS A 241 17.35 -1.48 1.87
C LYS A 241 17.05 -2.91 2.33
N SER A 242 15.78 -3.32 2.28
CA SER A 242 15.32 -4.57 2.87
C SER A 242 15.60 -5.78 1.96
N ALA A 243 15.47 -5.63 0.63
CA ALA A 243 15.84 -6.69 -0.30
C ALA A 243 17.35 -6.96 -0.29
N ALA A 244 18.17 -5.94 -0.10
CA ALA A 244 19.62 -6.10 0.02
C ALA A 244 20.02 -7.01 1.20
N ALA A 245 19.25 -7.03 2.28
CA ALA A 245 19.49 -7.93 3.41
C ALA A 245 19.25 -9.42 3.03
N TYR A 246 18.34 -9.68 2.08
CA TYR A 246 18.05 -11.04 1.62
C TYR A 246 19.09 -11.58 0.63
N PHE A 247 19.91 -10.72 0.01
CA PHE A 247 20.92 -11.19 -0.95
C PHE A 247 22.04 -12.03 -0.30
N ASP A 248 22.23 -11.89 1.01
CA ASP A 248 23.15 -12.70 1.80
C ASP A 248 22.50 -13.95 2.41
N GLU A 249 21.19 -14.15 2.21
CA GLU A 249 20.41 -15.26 2.73
C GLU A 249 19.87 -16.13 1.57
N ASN A 250 19.58 -17.39 1.84
CA ASN A 250 18.99 -18.28 0.84
C ASN A 250 17.48 -18.40 1.06
N GLY A 251 16.75 -18.67 -0.02
CA GLY A 251 15.36 -19.11 0.06
C GLY A 251 14.31 -18.01 -0.02
N HIS A 252 14.67 -16.77 -0.34
CA HIS A 252 13.73 -15.64 -0.49
C HIS A 252 13.37 -15.35 -1.96
N VAL A 253 13.21 -16.40 -2.76
CA VAL A 253 13.03 -16.27 -4.22
C VAL A 253 11.78 -15.48 -4.59
N TYR A 254 10.64 -15.77 -3.96
CA TYR A 254 9.38 -15.09 -4.27
C TYR A 254 9.46 -13.59 -3.96
N SER A 255 9.91 -13.25 -2.77
CA SER A 255 9.99 -11.86 -2.31
C SER A 255 10.96 -11.03 -3.15
N VAL A 256 12.10 -11.64 -3.53
CA VAL A 256 13.08 -10.97 -4.40
C VAL A 256 12.57 -10.90 -5.83
N ALA A 257 11.84 -11.89 -6.35
CA ALA A 257 11.22 -11.82 -7.67
C ALA A 257 10.18 -10.69 -7.74
N MET A 258 9.33 -10.55 -6.73
CA MET A 258 8.38 -9.44 -6.63
C MET A 258 9.11 -8.09 -6.57
N SER A 259 10.20 -7.98 -5.78
CA SER A 259 10.98 -6.74 -5.71
C SER A 259 11.69 -6.41 -7.02
N ALA A 260 12.20 -7.40 -7.75
CA ALA A 260 12.78 -7.20 -9.08
C ALA A 260 11.78 -6.62 -10.07
N LEU A 261 10.54 -7.11 -10.06
CA LEU A 261 9.46 -6.59 -10.89
C LEU A 261 9.10 -5.15 -10.52
N ALA A 262 9.01 -4.85 -9.21
CA ALA A 262 8.75 -3.48 -8.72
C ALA A 262 9.89 -2.53 -9.11
N PHE A 263 11.17 -2.91 -8.90
CA PHE A 263 12.31 -2.10 -9.30
C PHE A 263 12.34 -1.81 -10.80
N LYS A 264 12.04 -2.82 -11.61
CA LYS A 264 11.95 -2.68 -13.06
C LYS A 264 10.82 -1.73 -13.47
N ALA A 265 9.64 -1.85 -12.86
CA ALA A 265 8.49 -1.01 -13.14
C ALA A 265 8.72 0.49 -12.82
N TYR A 266 9.66 0.80 -11.92
CA TYR A 266 10.02 2.16 -11.51
C TYR A 266 11.43 2.59 -11.94
N ASP A 267 12.00 1.95 -12.96
CA ASP A 267 13.31 2.30 -13.53
C ASP A 267 14.45 2.36 -12.49
N GLN A 268 14.57 1.31 -11.66
CA GLN A 268 15.63 1.15 -10.66
C GLN A 268 16.66 0.10 -11.12
N PRO A 269 17.54 0.41 -12.11
CA PRO A 269 18.34 -0.58 -12.83
C PRO A 269 19.31 -1.35 -11.91
N ASP A 270 20.00 -0.66 -10.99
CA ASP A 270 20.97 -1.30 -10.09
C ASP A 270 20.29 -2.29 -9.14
N SER A 271 19.15 -1.91 -8.56
CA SER A 271 18.36 -2.79 -7.70
C SER A 271 17.78 -3.98 -8.48
N THR A 272 17.33 -3.76 -9.72
CA THR A 272 16.83 -4.80 -10.61
C THR A 272 17.93 -5.81 -10.94
N ILE A 273 19.13 -5.35 -11.28
CA ILE A 273 20.28 -6.22 -11.57
C ILE A 273 20.63 -7.09 -10.36
N ASN A 274 20.74 -6.48 -9.17
CA ASN A 274 21.09 -7.21 -7.96
C ASN A 274 20.04 -8.28 -7.60
N ALA A 275 18.75 -7.93 -7.69
CA ALA A 275 17.66 -8.88 -7.46
C ALA A 275 17.68 -10.02 -8.49
N THR A 276 17.93 -9.72 -9.76
CA THR A 276 18.04 -10.69 -10.83
C THR A 276 19.21 -11.67 -10.60
N LEU A 277 20.38 -11.16 -10.21
CA LEU A 277 21.54 -11.99 -9.88
C LEU A 277 21.26 -12.91 -8.70
N TYR A 278 20.60 -12.40 -7.67
CA TYR A 278 20.17 -13.22 -6.54
C TYR A 278 19.25 -14.35 -6.99
N ILE A 279 18.20 -14.08 -7.78
CA ILE A 279 17.28 -15.09 -8.26
C ILE A 279 18.04 -16.20 -8.99
N PHE A 280 18.96 -15.86 -9.89
CA PHE A 280 19.78 -16.88 -10.58
C PHE A 280 20.63 -17.74 -9.63
N SER A 281 21.13 -17.14 -8.55
CA SER A 281 21.93 -17.87 -7.55
C SER A 281 21.12 -18.89 -6.76
N GLN A 282 19.79 -18.74 -6.72
CA GLN A 282 18.87 -19.59 -5.96
C GLN A 282 18.23 -20.70 -6.81
N GLN A 283 18.62 -20.83 -8.08
CA GLN A 283 18.07 -21.86 -8.95
C GLN A 283 18.45 -23.26 -8.48
N ASN A 284 17.47 -24.14 -8.36
CA ASN A 284 17.67 -25.54 -7.97
C ASN A 284 18.31 -26.34 -9.11
N SER A 285 18.90 -27.47 -8.77
CA SER A 285 19.59 -28.34 -9.74
C SER A 285 18.67 -28.93 -10.81
N ASP A 286 17.36 -28.96 -10.58
CA ASP A 286 16.34 -29.39 -11.54
C ASP A 286 15.91 -28.27 -12.51
N GLY A 287 16.44 -27.07 -12.32
CA GLY A 287 16.15 -25.88 -13.11
C GLY A 287 15.00 -25.03 -12.60
N GLY A 288 14.21 -25.50 -11.64
CA GLY A 288 13.12 -24.73 -11.02
C GLY A 288 13.59 -23.87 -9.85
N PHE A 289 12.63 -23.23 -9.18
CA PHE A 289 12.84 -22.38 -8.02
C PHE A 289 11.91 -22.76 -6.86
N SER A 290 12.37 -22.50 -5.64
CA SER A 290 11.58 -22.62 -4.42
C SER A 290 11.91 -21.49 -3.45
N ASP A 291 10.89 -20.98 -2.76
CA ASP A 291 11.05 -20.03 -1.67
C ASP A 291 10.90 -20.77 -0.33
N SER A 292 12.01 -21.18 0.25
CA SER A 292 12.03 -21.94 1.51
C SER A 292 11.74 -21.06 2.74
N SER A 293 11.79 -19.73 2.61
CA SER A 293 11.46 -18.80 3.71
C SER A 293 9.98 -18.81 4.04
N ARG A 294 9.11 -19.05 3.05
CA ARG A 294 7.65 -19.06 3.22
C ARG A 294 7.11 -20.35 3.82
N SER A 295 7.74 -21.48 3.58
CA SER A 295 7.28 -22.76 4.12
C SER A 295 8.34 -23.85 4.00
N THR A 296 8.57 -24.57 5.10
CA THR A 296 9.33 -25.82 5.09
C THR A 296 8.61 -26.98 4.36
N SER A 297 7.33 -26.77 4.01
CA SER A 297 6.52 -27.77 3.31
C SER A 297 6.76 -27.81 1.80
N TYR A 298 7.43 -26.80 1.25
CA TYR A 298 7.76 -26.71 -0.18
C TYR A 298 9.26 -26.44 -0.39
N PRO A 299 10.14 -27.34 0.06
CA PRO A 299 11.59 -27.18 -0.13
C PRO A 299 12.02 -27.44 -1.57
N GLU A 300 11.15 -28.04 -2.38
CA GLU A 300 11.39 -28.40 -3.78
C GLU A 300 10.87 -27.32 -4.72
N SER A 301 11.37 -27.35 -5.96
CA SER A 301 10.90 -26.46 -7.02
C SER A 301 9.38 -26.56 -7.20
N ASN A 302 8.73 -25.40 -7.30
CA ASN A 302 7.28 -25.34 -7.52
C ASN A 302 6.92 -24.29 -8.59
N ALA A 303 5.73 -24.41 -9.15
CA ALA A 303 5.32 -23.60 -10.29
C ALA A 303 5.03 -22.14 -9.93
N LEU A 304 4.67 -21.84 -8.68
CA LEU A 304 4.47 -20.46 -8.23
C LEU A 304 5.79 -19.68 -8.24
N ASP A 305 6.78 -20.21 -7.51
CA ASP A 305 8.07 -19.53 -7.37
C ASP A 305 8.83 -19.53 -8.70
N THR A 306 8.81 -20.66 -9.44
CA THR A 306 9.44 -20.75 -10.76
C THR A 306 8.76 -19.83 -11.77
N GLY A 307 7.44 -19.70 -11.74
CA GLY A 307 6.69 -18.81 -12.59
C GLY A 307 7.06 -17.34 -12.36
N TRP A 308 6.99 -16.87 -11.11
CA TRP A 308 7.31 -15.49 -10.78
C TRP A 308 8.79 -15.15 -10.95
N ALA A 309 9.70 -16.08 -10.60
CA ALA A 309 11.12 -15.92 -10.88
C ALA A 309 11.37 -15.78 -12.39
N SER A 310 10.75 -16.64 -13.23
CA SER A 310 10.87 -16.55 -14.68
C SER A 310 10.36 -15.23 -15.23
N ILE A 311 9.20 -14.74 -14.77
CA ILE A 311 8.64 -13.44 -15.17
C ILE A 311 9.60 -12.31 -14.80
N ALA A 312 10.20 -12.35 -13.60
CA ALA A 312 11.18 -11.34 -13.17
C ALA A 312 12.48 -11.38 -13.99
N LEU A 313 12.88 -12.57 -14.46
CA LEU A 313 14.08 -12.79 -15.27
C LEU A 313 13.87 -12.44 -16.75
N GLU A 314 12.64 -12.40 -17.24
CA GLU A 314 12.36 -12.06 -18.64
C GLU A 314 12.85 -10.65 -18.97
N THR A 315 13.58 -10.56 -20.08
CA THR A 315 14.23 -9.32 -20.51
C THR A 315 13.37 -8.43 -21.35
N GLN A 316 12.14 -8.77 -21.60
CA GLN A 316 11.28 -7.90 -22.37
C GLN A 316 11.23 -6.54 -21.69
N SER A 317 11.91 -5.57 -22.30
CA SER A 317 11.53 -4.18 -22.14
C SER A 317 10.09 -4.11 -22.65
N SER A 318 9.14 -4.29 -21.74
CA SER A 318 7.80 -3.82 -22.01
C SER A 318 7.88 -2.30 -22.06
N GLU A 319 8.30 -1.77 -23.22
CA GLU A 319 7.91 -0.44 -23.67
C GLU A 319 6.41 -0.45 -24.04
N GLU A 320 5.65 -1.24 -23.34
CA GLU A 320 4.22 -1.16 -23.24
C GLU A 320 3.87 -1.14 -21.75
N GLY A 321 4.32 -0.09 -21.06
CA GLY A 321 3.42 0.57 -20.15
C GLY A 321 2.15 0.78 -20.97
N GLY A 322 1.01 0.27 -20.54
CA GLY A 322 -0.23 0.42 -21.26
C GLY A 322 -0.32 1.84 -21.75
N ALA A 323 -0.58 2.01 -23.06
CA ALA A 323 -0.73 3.35 -23.62
C ALA A 323 -1.67 4.09 -22.67
N PRO A 324 -1.33 5.32 -22.23
CA PRO A 324 -2.19 6.06 -21.33
C PRO A 324 -3.59 5.98 -21.90
N SER A 325 -4.56 5.64 -21.07
CA SER A 325 -5.96 5.55 -21.48
C SER A 325 -6.25 6.79 -22.30
N THR A 326 -6.69 6.63 -23.54
CA THR A 326 -7.06 7.78 -24.38
C THR A 326 -8.31 8.48 -23.84
N ILE A 327 -8.90 7.93 -22.80
CA ILE A 327 -10.07 8.46 -22.08
C ILE A 327 -9.59 8.95 -20.73
N ASN A 328 -9.75 10.27 -20.50
CA ASN A 328 -9.42 10.90 -19.23
C ASN A 328 -10.16 10.26 -18.06
N SER A 329 -9.45 9.88 -17.01
CA SER A 329 -9.98 9.37 -15.74
C SER A 329 -9.96 10.46 -14.68
N PRO A 330 -10.93 10.55 -13.76
CA PRO A 330 -10.89 11.54 -12.71
C PRO A 330 -9.71 11.31 -11.76
N PRO A 331 -9.12 12.37 -11.19
CA PRO A 331 -8.08 12.28 -10.19
C PRO A 331 -8.60 11.64 -8.89
N VAL A 332 -7.70 11.23 -8.01
CA VAL A 332 -8.00 10.78 -6.65
C VAL A 332 -7.56 11.84 -5.66
N ALA A 333 -8.51 12.48 -4.98
CA ALA A 333 -8.25 13.45 -3.93
C ALA A 333 -7.87 12.75 -2.62
N SER A 334 -6.71 13.08 -2.05
CA SER A 334 -6.24 12.57 -0.77
C SER A 334 -5.49 13.65 0.00
N PHE A 335 -5.73 13.78 1.30
CA PHE A 335 -4.99 14.72 2.11
C PHE A 335 -4.83 14.30 3.57
N SER A 336 -3.82 14.87 4.20
CA SER A 336 -3.56 14.82 5.63
C SER A 336 -3.39 16.22 6.21
N PHE A 337 -3.37 16.34 7.53
CA PHE A 337 -3.12 17.61 8.21
C PHE A 337 -2.34 17.42 9.51
N THR A 338 -1.66 18.47 9.97
CA THR A 338 -0.93 18.49 11.24
C THR A 338 -1.02 19.87 11.88
N PRO A 339 -1.20 19.97 13.23
CA PRO A 339 -1.30 18.91 14.24
C PRO A 339 -2.66 18.17 14.19
N GLN A 340 -2.71 16.92 14.68
CA GLN A 340 -3.92 16.09 14.69
C GLN A 340 -4.97 16.52 15.73
N ALA A 341 -4.59 17.33 16.72
CA ALA A 341 -5.48 17.91 17.72
C ALA A 341 -5.29 19.43 17.77
N PRO A 342 -5.74 20.16 16.73
CA PRO A 342 -5.55 21.60 16.63
C PRO A 342 -6.42 22.35 17.64
N THR A 343 -5.91 23.52 18.06
CA THR A 343 -6.62 24.48 18.92
C THR A 343 -6.79 25.82 18.22
N VAL A 344 -7.71 26.65 18.76
CA VAL A 344 -7.96 28.00 18.23
C VAL A 344 -6.67 28.79 18.05
N GLY A 345 -6.52 29.43 16.89
CA GLY A 345 -5.37 30.26 16.54
C GLY A 345 -4.09 29.51 16.14
N VAL A 346 -4.06 28.16 16.25
CA VAL A 346 -2.91 27.37 15.82
C VAL A 346 -2.96 27.15 14.32
N THR A 347 -1.85 27.40 13.64
CA THR A 347 -1.72 27.15 12.22
C THR A 347 -1.69 25.65 11.94
N ILE A 348 -2.63 25.18 11.16
CA ILE A 348 -2.74 23.81 10.65
C ILE A 348 -2.08 23.78 9.26
N ARG A 349 -1.25 22.79 9.02
CA ARG A 349 -0.66 22.52 7.70
C ARG A 349 -1.41 21.37 7.06
N PHE A 350 -1.92 21.58 5.87
CA PHE A 350 -2.55 20.54 5.06
C PHE A 350 -1.58 20.06 4.00
N ASN A 351 -1.73 18.82 3.59
CA ASN A 351 -0.85 18.18 2.61
C ASN A 351 -1.69 17.28 1.69
N ALA A 352 -1.79 17.65 0.41
CA ALA A 352 -2.48 16.90 -0.64
C ALA A 352 -1.52 16.11 -1.55
N SER A 353 -0.24 15.95 -1.20
CA SER A 353 0.74 15.26 -2.05
C SER A 353 0.44 13.78 -2.33
N MET A 354 -0.52 13.21 -1.61
CA MET A 354 -1.03 11.85 -1.83
C MET A 354 -2.15 11.79 -2.89
N SER A 355 -2.61 12.93 -3.37
CA SER A 355 -3.53 12.97 -4.51
C SER A 355 -2.77 12.61 -5.79
N HIS A 356 -3.43 11.89 -6.68
CA HIS A 356 -2.83 11.47 -7.95
C HIS A 356 -3.89 11.38 -9.03
N ASP A 357 -3.43 11.30 -10.27
CA ASP A 357 -4.24 11.06 -11.45
C ASP A 357 -3.83 9.77 -12.13
N PHE A 358 -4.81 9.00 -12.63
CA PHE A 358 -4.55 7.69 -13.25
C PHE A 358 -3.91 7.79 -14.64
N ASP A 359 -4.12 8.93 -15.30
CA ASP A 359 -3.57 9.21 -16.62
C ASP A 359 -2.27 10.03 -16.53
N ALA A 360 -1.78 10.26 -15.30
CA ALA A 360 -0.64 11.10 -14.96
C ALA A 360 -0.82 12.57 -15.36
N ASP A 361 -2.06 13.04 -15.43
CA ASP A 361 -2.38 14.43 -15.72
C ASP A 361 -1.95 15.35 -14.57
N GLN A 362 -1.63 16.60 -14.91
CA GLN A 362 -1.25 17.58 -13.91
C GLN A 362 -2.47 17.95 -13.06
N LEU A 363 -2.29 17.92 -11.72
CA LEU A 363 -3.36 18.25 -10.78
C LEU A 363 -3.30 19.69 -10.31
N SER A 364 -4.49 20.29 -10.16
CA SER A 364 -4.73 21.51 -9.39
C SER A 364 -5.56 21.19 -8.15
N TYR A 365 -5.40 22.02 -7.10
CA TYR A 365 -5.91 21.74 -5.76
C TYR A 365 -6.68 22.95 -5.24
N ILE A 366 -7.93 22.73 -4.85
CA ILE A 366 -8.82 23.76 -4.29
C ILE A 366 -9.31 23.28 -2.92
N TRP A 367 -9.16 24.14 -1.92
CA TRP A 367 -9.52 23.84 -0.54
C TRP A 367 -10.63 24.72 -0.04
N THR A 368 -11.54 24.15 0.75
CA THR A 368 -12.45 24.89 1.62
C THR A 368 -12.31 24.37 3.05
N PHE A 369 -12.23 25.27 4.03
CA PHE A 369 -11.95 24.89 5.41
C PHE A 369 -13.20 24.79 6.29
N GLY A 370 -14.39 25.06 5.74
CA GLY A 370 -15.66 24.92 6.44
C GLY A 370 -16.03 26.11 7.33
N ASP A 371 -15.17 27.13 7.41
CA ASP A 371 -15.41 28.42 8.09
C ASP A 371 -15.64 29.59 7.10
N GLY A 372 -15.80 29.26 5.83
CA GLY A 372 -15.96 30.22 4.75
C GLY A 372 -14.65 30.61 4.06
N SER A 373 -13.52 30.19 4.56
CA SER A 373 -12.22 30.43 3.94
C SER A 373 -11.85 29.33 2.94
N SER A 374 -10.96 29.65 2.00
CA SER A 374 -10.47 28.75 0.96
C SER A 374 -8.98 28.98 0.69
N ALA A 375 -8.33 28.01 0.05
CA ALA A 375 -6.95 28.11 -0.42
C ALA A 375 -6.75 27.26 -1.67
N GLU A 376 -5.59 27.41 -2.31
CA GLU A 376 -5.14 26.60 -3.45
C GLU A 376 -3.76 26.02 -3.19
N GLY A 377 -3.39 25.00 -3.98
CA GLY A 377 -2.08 24.35 -3.98
C GLY A 377 -1.99 23.11 -3.10
N VAL A 378 -0.85 22.43 -3.21
CA VAL A 378 -0.60 21.11 -2.59
C VAL A 378 -0.52 21.19 -1.06
N ASN A 379 0.05 22.28 -0.49
CA ASN A 379 0.39 22.39 0.92
C ASN A 379 -0.07 23.70 1.54
N PRO A 380 -1.39 23.99 1.60
CA PRO A 380 -1.88 25.23 2.22
C PRO A 380 -1.78 25.17 3.75
N THR A 381 -1.88 26.35 4.35
CA THR A 381 -2.00 26.49 5.81
C THR A 381 -3.25 27.26 6.16
N HIS A 382 -3.89 26.91 7.29
CA HIS A 382 -5.06 27.61 7.80
C HIS A 382 -5.07 27.64 9.33
N ALA A 383 -5.72 28.64 9.94
CA ALA A 383 -5.91 28.76 11.38
C ALA A 383 -7.35 29.21 11.68
N TYR A 384 -8.05 28.45 12.50
CA TYR A 384 -9.43 28.76 12.89
C TYR A 384 -9.50 29.78 14.03
N ALA A 385 -10.36 30.75 13.89
CA ALA A 385 -10.59 31.79 14.92
C ALA A 385 -11.48 31.31 16.08
N GLU A 386 -12.26 30.26 15.87
CA GLU A 386 -13.21 29.71 16.83
C GLU A 386 -13.07 28.23 17.01
N ALA A 387 -13.45 27.71 18.19
CA ALA A 387 -13.55 26.29 18.43
C ALA A 387 -14.83 25.73 17.81
N GLY A 388 -14.76 24.52 17.26
CA GLY A 388 -15.89 23.89 16.62
C GLY A 388 -15.49 22.67 15.77
N ASN A 389 -16.48 22.12 15.12
CA ASN A 389 -16.27 21.08 14.12
C ASN A 389 -16.39 21.71 12.74
N PHE A 390 -15.34 21.62 11.95
CA PHE A 390 -15.28 22.14 10.60
C PHE A 390 -15.09 20.99 9.61
N THR A 391 -15.78 21.07 8.46
CA THR A 391 -15.57 20.14 7.37
C THR A 391 -14.58 20.74 6.39
N VAL A 392 -13.38 20.21 6.36
CA VAL A 392 -12.39 20.56 5.35
C VAL A 392 -12.61 19.72 4.11
N THR A 393 -12.65 20.37 2.96
CA THR A 393 -12.86 19.72 1.68
C THR A 393 -11.72 20.11 0.74
N LEU A 394 -11.08 19.08 0.16
CA LEU A 394 -10.16 19.21 -0.95
C LEU A 394 -10.88 18.78 -2.23
N THR A 395 -10.82 19.60 -3.26
CA THR A 395 -11.18 19.26 -4.63
C THR A 395 -9.90 19.25 -5.47
N THR A 396 -9.62 18.13 -6.14
CA THR A 396 -8.56 18.04 -7.14
C THR A 396 -9.18 18.06 -8.54
N LEU A 397 -8.55 18.76 -9.46
CA LEU A 397 -8.90 18.75 -10.88
C LEU A 397 -7.66 18.31 -11.65
N ASP A 398 -7.85 17.46 -12.65
CA ASP A 398 -6.83 17.11 -13.62
C ASP A 398 -6.75 18.12 -14.78
N SER A 399 -5.77 17.94 -15.65
CA SER A 399 -5.59 18.70 -16.90
C SER A 399 -6.00 17.90 -18.15
N GLY A 400 -6.72 16.80 -17.97
CA GLY A 400 -7.10 15.89 -19.04
C GLY A 400 -7.94 16.57 -20.14
N THR A 401 -7.93 16.00 -21.33
CA THR A 401 -8.53 16.63 -22.53
C THR A 401 -9.65 15.84 -23.17
N ASN A 402 -9.86 14.58 -22.81
CA ASN A 402 -10.91 13.73 -23.39
C ASN A 402 -11.55 12.83 -22.32
N PRO A 403 -12.69 13.20 -21.72
CA PRO A 403 -13.66 14.24 -22.11
C PRO A 403 -13.31 15.68 -21.72
N GLY A 404 -12.21 15.98 -21.10
CA GLY A 404 -11.80 17.27 -20.56
C GLY A 404 -11.47 17.16 -19.09
N PRO A 405 -11.11 18.24 -18.37
CA PRO A 405 -10.76 18.18 -16.97
C PRO A 405 -11.87 17.55 -16.12
N LEU A 406 -11.48 16.55 -15.32
CA LEU A 406 -12.34 15.86 -14.36
C LEU A 406 -11.92 16.25 -12.93
N SER A 407 -12.73 15.91 -11.94
CA SER A 407 -12.43 16.24 -10.55
C SER A 407 -12.85 15.14 -9.58
N ASP A 408 -12.15 15.06 -8.46
CA ASP A 408 -12.55 14.30 -7.28
C ASP A 408 -12.49 15.18 -6.02
N THR A 409 -13.29 14.83 -5.02
CA THR A 409 -13.45 15.61 -3.80
C THR A 409 -13.32 14.74 -2.56
N ARG A 410 -12.44 15.13 -1.64
CA ARG A 410 -12.27 14.50 -0.33
C ARG A 410 -12.66 15.44 0.79
N SER A 411 -13.56 15.03 1.69
CA SER A 411 -13.94 15.79 2.87
C SER A 411 -13.56 15.07 4.16
N LEU A 412 -13.14 15.84 5.18
CA LEU A 412 -12.78 15.35 6.50
C LEU A 412 -13.26 16.34 7.57
N ALA A 413 -13.90 15.84 8.62
CA ALA A 413 -14.27 16.63 9.77
C ALA A 413 -13.07 16.84 10.70
N ILE A 414 -12.78 18.10 11.06
CA ILE A 414 -11.70 18.47 11.97
C ILE A 414 -12.31 19.18 13.19
N THR A 415 -11.95 18.73 14.40
CA THR A 415 -12.37 19.35 15.64
C THR A 415 -11.33 20.35 16.13
N ILE A 416 -11.67 21.62 16.19
CA ILE A 416 -10.84 22.69 16.77
C ILE A 416 -11.22 22.87 18.24
N ARG A 417 -10.26 22.71 19.13
CA ARG A 417 -10.48 22.81 20.56
C ARG A 417 -10.17 24.21 21.07
N GLN A 418 -10.84 24.63 22.17
CA GLN A 418 -10.43 25.84 22.90
C GLN A 418 -9.03 25.63 23.50
N THR A 419 -8.24 26.70 23.45
CA THR A 419 -7.00 26.75 24.23
C THR A 419 -7.40 26.93 25.69
N THR A 420 -7.29 25.89 26.52
CA THR A 420 -7.45 26.05 27.97
C THR A 420 -6.26 26.82 28.50
N VAL A 421 -6.43 28.13 28.71
CA VAL A 421 -5.52 28.88 29.56
C VAL A 421 -5.74 28.38 30.98
N GLN A 422 -4.89 27.48 31.46
CA GLN A 422 -4.84 27.24 32.89
C GLN A 422 -4.38 28.52 33.60
N ASN A 423 -5.35 29.28 34.12
CA ASN A 423 -5.04 30.40 34.98
C ASN A 423 -4.43 29.81 36.28
N SER A 424 -3.11 29.74 36.32
CA SER A 424 -2.32 29.32 37.48
C SER A 424 -2.62 30.20 38.73
N SER A 425 -3.28 31.35 38.57
CA SER A 425 -3.69 32.22 39.65
C SER A 425 -4.79 31.65 40.55
N THR A 426 -5.65 30.75 40.05
CA THR A 426 -6.69 30.11 40.88
C THR A 426 -6.12 29.02 41.81
N LEU A 427 -5.05 28.35 41.40
CA LEU A 427 -4.39 27.34 42.25
C LEU A 427 -3.59 27.98 43.41
N LEU A 428 -2.99 29.16 43.22
CA LEU A 428 -2.25 29.87 44.25
C LEU A 428 -3.18 30.40 45.34
N ILE A 429 -4.40 30.86 44.98
CA ILE A 429 -5.40 31.34 45.96
C ILE A 429 -5.96 30.15 46.80
N SER A 430 -6.19 29.02 46.15
CA SER A 430 -6.69 27.82 46.83
C SER A 430 -5.66 27.20 47.78
N THR A 431 -4.37 27.18 47.40
CA THR A 431 -3.31 26.66 48.28
C THR A 431 -3.03 27.61 49.47
N ALA A 432 -3.08 28.94 49.27
CA ALA A 432 -2.94 29.90 50.34
C ALA A 432 -4.10 29.79 51.37
N LEU A 433 -5.34 29.59 50.90
CA LEU A 433 -6.48 29.35 51.77
C LEU A 433 -6.37 28.04 52.57
N LEU A 434 -5.86 26.99 51.95
CA LEU A 434 -5.62 25.70 52.65
C LEU A 434 -4.56 25.83 53.74
N TRP A 435 -3.51 26.61 53.56
CA TRP A 435 -2.49 26.86 54.60
C TRP A 435 -3.02 27.71 55.76
N ILE A 436 -3.90 28.69 55.50
CA ILE A 436 -4.55 29.50 56.55
C ILE A 436 -5.50 28.61 57.37
N VAL A 437 -6.30 27.77 56.75
CA VAL A 437 -7.21 26.85 57.47
C VAL A 437 -6.41 25.78 58.24
N ALA A 438 -5.34 25.21 57.67
CA ALA A 438 -4.49 24.26 58.37
C ALA A 438 -3.74 24.90 59.56
N GLY A 439 -3.27 26.14 59.41
CA GLY A 439 -2.63 26.90 60.48
C GLY A 439 -3.57 27.21 61.64
N THR A 440 -4.82 27.56 61.39
CA THR A 440 -5.83 27.83 62.45
C THR A 440 -6.28 26.55 63.17
N ILE A 441 -6.42 25.43 62.48
CA ILE A 441 -6.76 24.15 63.12
C ILE A 441 -5.57 23.62 63.92
N GLY A 442 -4.35 23.74 63.48
CA GLY A 442 -3.14 23.37 64.22
C GLY A 442 -2.95 24.24 65.48
N GLY A 443 -3.19 25.56 65.39
CA GLY A 443 -3.13 26.48 66.47
C GLY A 443 -4.16 26.17 67.58
N LEU A 444 -5.37 25.85 67.21
CA LEU A 444 -6.43 25.46 68.20
C LEU A 444 -6.13 24.10 68.86
N ALA A 445 -5.50 23.13 68.14
CA ALA A 445 -5.09 21.86 68.70
C ALA A 445 -3.98 22.05 69.75
N ILE A 446 -3.00 22.92 69.52
CA ILE A 446 -1.90 23.23 70.44
C ILE A 446 -2.45 23.92 71.74
N ILE A 447 -3.39 24.87 71.61
CA ILE A 447 -4.05 25.54 72.71
C ILE A 447 -4.88 24.52 73.54
N GLY A 448 -5.60 23.59 72.86
CA GLY A 448 -6.34 22.51 73.51
C GLY A 448 -5.47 21.56 74.32
N ILE A 449 -4.31 21.17 73.81
CA ILE A 449 -3.33 20.30 74.45
C ILE A 449 -2.69 21.04 75.68
N ALA A 450 -2.33 22.31 75.56
CA ALA A 450 -1.80 23.10 76.65
C ALA A 450 -2.80 23.27 77.76
N PHE A 451 -4.11 23.51 77.50
CA PHE A 451 -5.19 23.60 78.48
C PHE A 451 -5.47 22.25 79.20
N TYR A 452 -5.37 21.13 78.45
CA TYR A 452 -5.52 19.79 78.99
C TYR A 452 -4.37 19.39 79.92
N LEU A 453 -3.12 19.68 79.54
CA LEU A 453 -1.94 19.42 80.34
C LEU A 453 -1.85 20.35 81.56
N GLY A 454 -2.27 21.62 81.50
CA GLY A 454 -2.37 22.56 82.63
C GLY A 454 -3.41 22.11 83.67
N ARG A 455 -4.57 21.57 83.31
CA ARG A 455 -5.56 20.99 84.17
C ARG A 455 -5.09 19.73 84.87
N ARG A 456 -4.24 18.90 84.29
CA ARG A 456 -3.68 17.71 84.95
C ARG A 456 -2.64 18.06 85.98
N SER A 457 -1.83 19.10 85.79
CA SER A 457 -0.87 19.62 86.76
C SER A 457 -1.54 20.20 87.98
N ALA A 458 -2.69 20.90 87.81
CA ALA A 458 -3.43 21.50 88.97
C ALA A 458 -4.18 20.45 89.87
N ARG A 459 -4.44 19.25 89.32
CA ARG A 459 -5.05 18.15 90.12
C ARG A 459 -4.05 17.28 90.89
N SER A 460 -2.76 17.36 90.58
CA SER A 460 -1.70 16.58 91.24
C SER A 460 -1.17 17.24 92.52
N SER A 461 -1.50 18.52 92.79
CA SER A 461 -0.98 19.24 93.88
C SER A 461 -1.92 19.28 95.13
N THR A 462 -3.06 18.51 95.15
CA THR A 462 -4.03 18.56 96.20
C THR A 462 -4.17 17.24 97.01
N VAL A 463 -3.22 16.30 96.88
CA VAL A 463 -3.22 15.06 97.71
C VAL A 463 -1.84 14.88 98.29
N HIS A 464 -1.51 15.72 99.29
CA HIS A 464 -0.63 15.41 100.43
C HIS A 464 -0.70 16.55 101.43
N ARG A 465 -1.67 16.47 102.36
CA ARG A 465 -1.55 16.88 103.77
C ARG A 465 -2.78 16.41 104.53
N ALA A 466 -2.50 15.56 105.40
CA ALA A 466 -3.14 15.01 106.63
C ALA A 466 -3.52 13.54 106.51
#